data_71bcdbba035a265b8f600c13bc1e984a
#
_entry.id   71bcdbba035a265b8f600c13bc1e984a
#
_cell.length_a   1.000
_cell.length_b   1.000
_cell.length_c   1.000
_cell.angle_alpha   90.00
_cell.angle_beta   90.00
_cell.angle_gamma   90.00
#
_symmetry.space_group_name_H-M   'P 1'
#
loop_
_entity.id
_entity.type
_entity.pdbx_description
1 polymer ?
#
loop_
_entity_poly.entity_id
_entity_poly.type
_entity_poly.pdbx_seq_one_letter_code
_entity_poly.pdbx_strand_id
1 'polypeptide(L)'
;MAEDQKTATLTFGDTRVELPMHSPSAGPDVIDVRKLYAEGGVFTYDPGYSSTASCDSTITFIDGNKGELLHRGYPIQQLASKSHFLEVCYLLLYGDLPNGAQLEDFEHRVTQHTMLHEQMMNFFRGFRRDAHPMAVMVGVVGAMSAFYHDSTDISDEWQREVASIRLIAKMPTIAAWAYKYSIGQPFVYPQNHLDYSSNFLRMCFSVPAEEYVVNPILSRAMDRIFMLHADHEQNASTSTVRLASSSGANPFACIAAGIACLWGPAHGGANQACLEMLREIGTPDQIPEYIARAKDKDDPFRLMGFGHRVYKNHDPRATVMKQSADEVLDLLGIENNPTLQTAKELERIALEDDYFREKKLFPNVDFYSGIILDAMGFPQSMFTPIFAVARTVGWVSQWKEQISDPQLRIGRPRQLYLGETARDYVNVEDR
;
A
#
# COMPACT_ATOMS: atom_id res chain seq x y z
N MET A 1 18.07 32.15 18.39
CA MET A 1 19.21 31.44 18.98
C MET A 1 19.46 30.26 18.05
N ALA A 2 20.67 30.11 17.48
CA ALA A 2 20.99 28.92 16.72
C ALA A 2 20.96 27.74 17.70
N GLU A 3 20.02 26.81 17.54
CA GLU A 3 20.07 25.53 18.24
C GLU A 3 21.40 24.88 17.90
N ASP A 4 22.13 24.41 18.93
CA ASP A 4 23.36 23.64 18.72
C ASP A 4 23.02 22.43 17.85
N GLN A 5 23.42 22.49 16.58
CA GLN A 5 23.14 21.42 15.63
C GLN A 5 23.86 20.15 16.11
N LYS A 6 23.10 19.13 16.51
CA LYS A 6 23.68 17.84 16.90
C LYS A 6 24.53 17.29 15.76
N THR A 7 25.67 16.71 16.10
CA THR A 7 26.57 16.06 15.12
C THR A 7 26.91 14.64 15.57
N ALA A 8 27.09 13.74 14.61
CA ALA A 8 27.67 12.42 14.80
C ALA A 8 29.09 12.39 14.24
N THR A 9 30.01 11.76 14.94
CA THR A 9 31.38 11.56 14.44
C THR A 9 31.55 10.14 13.95
N LEU A 10 31.94 9.98 12.69
CA LEU A 10 32.35 8.70 12.11
C LEU A 10 33.86 8.66 11.98
N THR A 11 34.50 7.62 12.54
CA THR A 11 35.95 7.44 12.48
C THR A 11 36.28 6.10 11.86
N PHE A 12 37.19 6.08 10.87
CA PHE A 12 37.68 4.88 10.23
C PHE A 12 39.13 5.11 9.75
N GLY A 13 40.05 4.24 10.17
CA GLY A 13 41.49 4.49 10.04
C GLY A 13 41.86 5.83 10.69
N ASP A 14 42.58 6.66 9.98
CA ASP A 14 42.98 8.02 10.41
C ASP A 14 41.98 9.10 10.01
N THR A 15 40.89 8.74 9.33
CA THR A 15 39.88 9.68 8.86
C THR A 15 38.80 9.87 9.92
N ARG A 16 38.46 11.13 10.19
CA ARG A 16 37.35 11.55 11.05
C ARG A 16 36.42 12.46 10.25
N VAL A 17 35.13 12.11 10.19
CA VAL A 17 34.10 12.91 9.52
C VAL A 17 33.03 13.29 10.52
N GLU A 18 32.64 14.55 10.54
CA GLU A 18 31.52 15.06 11.35
C GLU A 18 30.29 15.23 10.48
N LEU A 19 29.22 14.54 10.83
CA LEU A 19 27.98 14.48 10.06
C LEU A 19 26.84 15.15 10.85
N PRO A 20 26.03 16.01 10.21
CA PRO A 20 24.86 16.59 10.86
C PRO A 20 23.87 15.52 11.29
N MET A 21 23.17 15.78 12.39
CA MET A 21 22.02 14.98 12.82
C MET A 21 20.75 15.81 12.74
N HIS A 22 19.65 15.18 12.34
CA HIS A 22 18.32 15.77 12.33
C HIS A 22 17.45 15.04 13.36
N SER A 23 16.73 15.81 14.18
CA SER A 23 15.76 15.28 15.13
C SER A 23 14.35 15.45 14.53
N PRO A 24 13.58 14.36 14.38
CA PRO A 24 12.21 14.43 13.87
C PRO A 24 11.24 14.92 14.97
N SER A 25 10.00 15.24 14.59
CA SER A 25 8.92 15.49 15.54
C SER A 25 8.52 14.25 16.35
N ALA A 26 8.72 13.07 15.77
CA ALA A 26 8.52 11.76 16.40
C ALA A 26 9.46 10.73 15.78
N GLY A 27 9.92 9.75 16.57
CA GLY A 27 10.85 8.71 16.12
C GLY A 27 12.31 8.99 16.45
N PRO A 28 13.26 8.21 15.93
CA PRO A 28 14.68 8.34 16.18
C PRO A 28 15.34 9.49 15.41
N ASP A 29 16.41 10.04 15.97
CA ASP A 29 17.31 10.96 15.24
C ASP A 29 17.92 10.27 14.03
N VAL A 30 18.20 11.03 12.96
CA VAL A 30 18.87 10.55 11.75
C VAL A 30 20.20 11.26 11.53
N ILE A 31 21.18 10.54 10.96
CA ILE A 31 22.47 11.06 10.57
C ILE A 31 22.44 11.41 9.09
N ASP A 32 22.71 12.67 8.74
CA ASP A 32 22.79 13.12 7.36
C ASP A 32 24.12 12.70 6.71
N VAL A 33 24.06 11.65 5.91
CA VAL A 33 25.26 11.08 5.25
C VAL A 33 25.57 11.70 3.88
N ARG A 34 24.87 12.75 3.45
CA ARG A 34 25.05 13.33 2.10
C ARG A 34 26.49 13.81 1.82
N LYS A 35 27.21 14.23 2.85
CA LYS A 35 28.60 14.70 2.73
C LYS A 35 29.65 13.59 2.91
N LEU A 36 29.25 12.41 3.38
CA LEU A 36 30.16 11.34 3.78
C LEU A 36 31.18 10.97 2.68
N TYR A 37 30.73 10.86 1.44
CA TYR A 37 31.65 10.53 0.33
C TYR A 37 32.63 11.65 0.03
N ALA A 38 32.19 12.90 0.05
CA ALA A 38 33.04 14.05 -0.27
C ALA A 38 34.14 14.26 0.80
N GLU A 39 33.84 14.01 2.06
CA GLU A 39 34.75 14.24 3.19
C GLU A 39 35.54 12.99 3.62
N GLY A 40 34.93 11.80 3.45
CA GLY A 40 35.52 10.54 3.93
C GLY A 40 35.85 9.52 2.83
N GLY A 41 35.42 9.73 1.59
CA GLY A 41 35.70 8.83 0.47
C GLY A 41 34.99 7.47 0.51
N VAL A 42 34.00 7.28 1.43
CA VAL A 42 33.26 6.03 1.62
C VAL A 42 31.77 6.22 1.46
N PHE A 43 31.07 5.14 1.10
CA PHE A 43 29.60 5.07 1.07
C PHE A 43 29.08 4.21 2.22
N THR A 44 27.82 4.43 2.58
CA THR A 44 27.06 3.50 3.43
C THR A 44 26.56 2.30 2.61
N TYR A 45 26.30 1.18 3.29
CA TYR A 45 25.77 -0.04 2.68
C TYR A 45 24.55 -0.53 3.48
N ASP A 46 23.36 -0.33 2.91
CA ASP A 46 22.07 -0.74 3.49
C ASP A 46 21.08 -1.10 2.36
N PRO A 47 21.20 -2.30 1.76
CA PRO A 47 20.41 -2.69 0.58
C PRO A 47 18.89 -2.70 0.78
N GLY A 48 18.44 -2.86 2.03
CA GLY A 48 17.02 -2.97 2.36
C GLY A 48 16.45 -1.74 3.08
N TYR A 49 17.23 -0.65 3.19
CA TYR A 49 16.85 0.57 3.92
C TYR A 49 16.41 0.31 5.36
N SER A 50 17.00 -0.68 6.02
CA SER A 50 16.64 -1.07 7.40
C SER A 50 17.04 -0.04 8.45
N SER A 51 18.04 0.81 8.12
CA SER A 51 18.58 1.86 8.98
C SER A 51 18.76 3.19 8.24
N THR A 52 18.06 3.39 7.12
CA THR A 52 18.22 4.56 6.24
C THR A 52 16.89 5.26 6.04
N ALA A 53 16.76 6.50 6.53
CA ALA A 53 15.70 7.40 6.14
C ALA A 53 15.97 7.92 4.71
N SER A 54 15.07 7.64 3.78
CA SER A 54 15.23 8.01 2.36
C SER A 54 14.65 9.38 1.99
N CYS A 55 13.85 9.97 2.89
CA CYS A 55 13.17 11.25 2.69
C CYS A 55 12.65 11.80 4.01
N ASP A 56 12.28 13.08 3.99
CA ASP A 56 11.42 13.70 4.98
C ASP A 56 9.95 13.50 4.57
N SER A 57 9.03 13.35 5.53
CA SER A 57 7.59 13.29 5.27
C SER A 57 6.80 13.72 6.49
N THR A 58 5.64 14.36 6.22
CA THR A 58 4.67 14.76 7.23
C THR A 58 3.37 13.94 7.17
N ILE A 59 3.32 12.90 6.30
CA ILE A 59 2.08 12.21 5.95
C ILE A 59 1.74 11.13 6.96
N THR A 60 2.64 10.18 7.18
CA THR A 60 2.39 9.02 8.04
C THR A 60 3.56 8.76 8.97
N PHE A 61 3.25 8.51 10.23
CA PHE A 61 4.21 8.08 11.23
C PHE A 61 3.83 6.72 11.80
N ILE A 62 4.84 5.86 11.97
CA ILE A 62 4.66 4.53 12.57
C ILE A 62 5.66 4.34 13.71
N ASP A 63 5.15 4.07 14.92
CA ASP A 63 5.94 3.50 16.01
C ASP A 63 5.64 2.01 16.15
N GLY A 64 6.48 1.21 15.53
CA GLY A 64 6.30 -0.26 15.55
C GLY A 64 6.43 -0.88 16.94
N ASN A 65 7.16 -0.26 17.87
CA ASN A 65 7.30 -0.75 19.24
C ASN A 65 6.06 -0.49 20.08
N LYS A 66 5.39 0.65 19.86
CA LYS A 66 4.12 0.98 20.52
C LYS A 66 2.91 0.39 19.81
N GLY A 67 3.03 -0.03 18.55
CA GLY A 67 1.88 -0.41 17.73
C GLY A 67 1.03 0.81 17.37
N GLU A 68 1.66 1.91 17.00
CA GLU A 68 1.02 3.18 16.66
C GLU A 68 1.15 3.45 15.16
N LEU A 69 0.06 3.89 14.54
CA LEU A 69 0.01 4.37 13.17
C LEU A 69 -0.80 5.65 13.13
N LEU A 70 -0.16 6.74 12.69
CA LEU A 70 -0.75 8.07 12.59
C LEU A 70 -0.78 8.54 11.14
N HIS A 71 -1.93 9.01 10.68
CA HIS A 71 -2.05 9.77 9.44
C HIS A 71 -2.18 11.26 9.78
N ARG A 72 -1.18 12.06 9.40
CA ARG A 72 -1.12 13.50 9.75
C ARG A 72 -1.34 13.75 11.25
N GLY A 73 -0.87 12.84 12.11
CA GLY A 73 -1.04 12.90 13.56
C GLY A 73 -2.32 12.27 14.11
N TYR A 74 -3.27 11.87 13.28
CA TYR A 74 -4.51 11.22 13.72
C TYR A 74 -4.33 9.69 13.80
N PRO A 75 -4.68 9.06 14.94
CA PRO A 75 -4.58 7.61 15.09
C PRO A 75 -5.51 6.88 14.12
N ILE A 76 -4.99 5.85 13.45
CA ILE A 76 -5.71 5.11 12.41
C ILE A 76 -7.01 4.48 12.93
N GLN A 77 -7.05 4.02 14.19
CA GLN A 77 -8.25 3.45 14.80
C GLN A 77 -9.37 4.50 14.96
N GLN A 78 -9.02 5.75 15.25
CA GLN A 78 -10.01 6.82 15.35
C GLN A 78 -10.56 7.18 13.96
N LEU A 79 -9.70 7.26 12.95
CA LEU A 79 -10.13 7.50 11.58
C LEU A 79 -11.05 6.38 11.09
N ALA A 80 -10.65 5.11 11.25
CA ALA A 80 -11.46 3.97 10.82
C ALA A 80 -12.81 3.83 11.54
N SER A 81 -12.95 4.36 12.76
CA SER A 81 -14.20 4.32 13.52
C SER A 81 -15.13 5.50 13.26
N LYS A 82 -14.58 6.70 13.02
CA LYS A 82 -15.34 7.97 13.02
C LYS A 82 -15.45 8.63 11.65
N SER A 83 -14.58 8.25 10.71
CA SER A 83 -14.43 8.86 9.40
C SER A 83 -14.87 7.89 8.28
N HIS A 84 -14.71 8.31 7.04
CA HIS A 84 -14.85 7.50 5.84
C HIS A 84 -13.66 7.75 4.89
N PHE A 85 -13.51 6.91 3.86
CA PHE A 85 -12.30 6.89 3.04
C PHE A 85 -11.98 8.23 2.35
N LEU A 86 -12.97 8.93 1.81
CA LEU A 86 -12.71 10.23 1.14
C LEU A 86 -12.28 11.33 2.11
N GLU A 87 -12.76 11.32 3.35
CA GLU A 87 -12.27 12.23 4.39
C GLU A 87 -10.79 11.93 4.73
N VAL A 88 -10.40 10.64 4.79
CA VAL A 88 -9.00 10.24 4.96
C VAL A 88 -8.16 10.62 3.74
N CYS A 89 -8.71 10.51 2.53
CA CYS A 89 -8.04 10.98 1.31
C CYS A 89 -7.74 12.49 1.39
N TYR A 90 -8.73 13.28 1.82
CA TYR A 90 -8.54 14.72 2.03
C TYR A 90 -7.43 15.00 3.04
N LEU A 91 -7.50 14.35 4.20
CA LEU A 91 -6.50 14.47 5.26
C LEU A 91 -5.07 14.22 4.74
N LEU A 92 -4.85 13.12 4.04
CA LEU A 92 -3.54 12.75 3.52
C LEU A 92 -3.01 13.75 2.48
N LEU A 93 -3.90 14.24 1.59
CA LEU A 93 -3.54 15.17 0.51
C LEU A 93 -3.25 16.59 1.00
N TYR A 94 -4.02 17.08 1.98
CA TYR A 94 -4.02 18.50 2.35
C TYR A 94 -3.50 18.77 3.77
N GLY A 95 -3.31 17.74 4.58
CA GLY A 95 -2.57 17.85 5.84
C GLY A 95 -3.43 17.96 7.09
N ASP A 96 -4.73 18.25 6.99
CA ASP A 96 -5.67 18.28 8.11
C ASP A 96 -7.06 17.77 7.70
N LEU A 97 -7.92 17.47 8.68
CA LEU A 97 -9.30 17.07 8.43
C LEU A 97 -10.10 18.21 7.78
N PRO A 98 -10.96 17.89 6.80
CA PRO A 98 -11.78 18.90 6.17
C PRO A 98 -12.88 19.42 7.11
N ASN A 99 -13.26 20.68 6.95
CA ASN A 99 -14.58 21.11 7.42
C ASN A 99 -15.68 20.62 6.44
N GLY A 100 -16.96 20.79 6.83
CA GLY A 100 -18.09 20.28 6.04
C GLY A 100 -18.11 20.76 4.58
N ALA A 101 -17.83 22.04 4.33
CA ALA A 101 -17.81 22.59 2.97
C ALA A 101 -16.60 22.07 2.14
N GLN A 102 -15.46 21.89 2.76
CA GLN A 102 -14.27 21.34 2.12
C GLN A 102 -14.47 19.85 1.76
N LEU A 103 -15.13 19.11 2.64
CA LEU A 103 -15.43 17.70 2.39
C LEU A 103 -16.42 17.56 1.23
N GLU A 104 -17.50 18.32 1.23
CA GLU A 104 -18.50 18.34 0.16
C GLU A 104 -17.89 18.69 -1.20
N ASP A 105 -17.03 19.72 -1.28
CA ASP A 105 -16.32 20.08 -2.50
C ASP A 105 -15.40 18.95 -2.97
N PHE A 106 -14.63 18.36 -2.07
CA PHE A 106 -13.71 17.28 -2.40
C PHE A 106 -14.44 16.03 -2.90
N GLU A 107 -15.50 15.61 -2.20
CA GLU A 107 -16.34 14.49 -2.63
C GLU A 107 -16.99 14.74 -4.00
N HIS A 108 -17.50 15.95 -4.21
CA HIS A 108 -18.05 16.35 -5.51
C HIS A 108 -16.99 16.24 -6.61
N ARG A 109 -15.80 16.79 -6.40
CA ARG A 109 -14.71 16.74 -7.36
C ARG A 109 -14.28 15.30 -7.67
N VAL A 110 -14.15 14.44 -6.67
CA VAL A 110 -13.84 13.01 -6.87
C VAL A 110 -14.94 12.34 -7.68
N THR A 111 -16.20 12.55 -7.30
CA THR A 111 -17.37 11.95 -7.96
C THR A 111 -17.48 12.33 -9.44
N GLN A 112 -17.16 13.57 -9.80
CA GLN A 112 -17.17 14.03 -11.19
C GLN A 112 -16.03 13.48 -12.05
N HIS A 113 -15.03 12.82 -11.45
CA HIS A 113 -13.87 12.28 -12.16
C HIS A 113 -13.79 10.74 -12.21
N THR A 114 -14.84 10.04 -11.77
CA THR A 114 -14.84 8.56 -11.66
C THR A 114 -14.85 7.83 -13.01
N MET A 115 -15.44 8.42 -14.06
CA MET A 115 -15.50 7.80 -15.39
C MET A 115 -14.15 7.81 -16.09
N LEU A 116 -13.84 6.71 -16.78
CA LEU A 116 -12.70 6.63 -17.69
C LEU A 116 -13.03 7.23 -19.04
N HIS A 117 -12.01 7.67 -19.77
CA HIS A 117 -12.17 8.03 -21.18
C HIS A 117 -12.68 6.81 -21.97
N GLU A 118 -13.72 6.98 -22.79
CA GLU A 118 -14.41 5.86 -23.43
C GLU A 118 -13.50 4.97 -24.28
N GLN A 119 -12.49 5.54 -24.94
CA GLN A 119 -11.52 4.77 -25.72
C GLN A 119 -10.64 3.84 -24.87
N MET A 120 -10.51 4.07 -23.56
CA MET A 120 -9.78 3.17 -22.67
C MET A 120 -10.43 1.78 -22.59
N MET A 121 -11.73 1.67 -22.88
CA MET A 121 -12.40 0.38 -23.00
C MET A 121 -11.74 -0.51 -24.06
N ASN A 122 -11.27 0.05 -25.18
CA ASN A 122 -10.54 -0.68 -26.20
C ASN A 122 -9.15 -1.14 -25.69
N PHE A 123 -8.55 -0.34 -24.81
CA PHE A 123 -7.28 -0.72 -24.18
C PHE A 123 -7.46 -1.95 -23.27
N PHE A 124 -8.51 -2.01 -22.45
CA PHE A 124 -8.84 -3.21 -21.67
C PHE A 124 -9.04 -4.44 -22.58
N ARG A 125 -9.74 -4.29 -23.72
CA ARG A 125 -9.99 -5.37 -24.66
C ARG A 125 -8.72 -5.87 -25.39
N GLY A 126 -7.62 -5.14 -25.33
CA GLY A 126 -6.31 -5.54 -25.84
C GLY A 126 -5.58 -6.54 -24.97
N PHE A 127 -5.97 -6.71 -23.70
CA PHE A 127 -5.39 -7.72 -22.82
C PHE A 127 -6.03 -9.09 -23.08
N ARG A 128 -5.32 -10.16 -22.71
CA ARG A 128 -5.92 -11.48 -22.62
C ARG A 128 -6.95 -11.51 -21.49
N ARG A 129 -8.02 -12.27 -21.64
CA ARG A 129 -9.07 -12.37 -20.63
C ARG A 129 -8.60 -13.00 -19.32
N ASP A 130 -7.63 -13.89 -19.40
CA ASP A 130 -6.98 -14.55 -18.25
C ASP A 130 -5.81 -13.73 -17.67
N ALA A 131 -5.62 -12.48 -18.12
CA ALA A 131 -4.62 -11.58 -17.56
C ALA A 131 -4.95 -11.27 -16.10
N HIS A 132 -3.93 -11.29 -15.24
CA HIS A 132 -4.08 -10.93 -13.84
C HIS A 132 -4.53 -9.45 -13.73
N PRO A 133 -5.55 -9.12 -12.91
CA PRO A 133 -6.05 -7.74 -12.79
C PRO A 133 -4.96 -6.70 -12.47
N MET A 134 -3.94 -7.06 -11.69
CA MET A 134 -2.80 -6.17 -11.44
C MET A 134 -2.01 -5.82 -12.70
N ALA A 135 -1.80 -6.77 -13.62
CA ALA A 135 -1.15 -6.49 -14.90
C ALA A 135 -1.96 -5.51 -15.74
N VAL A 136 -3.29 -5.69 -15.74
CA VAL A 136 -4.22 -4.76 -16.41
C VAL A 136 -4.11 -3.37 -15.77
N MET A 137 -4.15 -3.28 -14.44
CA MET A 137 -4.05 -1.99 -13.72
C MET A 137 -2.74 -1.25 -14.02
N VAL A 138 -1.59 -1.95 -14.01
CA VAL A 138 -0.29 -1.34 -14.36
C VAL A 138 -0.35 -0.71 -15.75
N GLY A 139 -0.85 -1.45 -16.73
CA GLY A 139 -0.97 -0.99 -18.11
C GLY A 139 -1.94 0.17 -18.28
N VAL A 140 -3.13 0.06 -17.70
CA VAL A 140 -4.20 1.07 -17.83
C VAL A 140 -3.82 2.37 -17.13
N VAL A 141 -3.28 2.32 -15.91
CA VAL A 141 -2.86 3.52 -15.18
C VAL A 141 -1.71 4.23 -15.90
N GLY A 142 -0.72 3.48 -16.41
CA GLY A 142 0.34 4.07 -17.23
C GLY A 142 -0.21 4.71 -18.52
N ALA A 143 -1.18 4.06 -19.17
CA ALA A 143 -1.83 4.57 -20.36
C ALA A 143 -2.63 5.88 -20.13
N MET A 144 -3.08 6.17 -18.89
CA MET A 144 -3.73 7.45 -18.58
C MET A 144 -2.90 8.65 -19.00
N SER A 145 -1.57 8.54 -19.04
CA SER A 145 -0.66 9.57 -19.55
C SER A 145 -0.99 9.99 -20.99
N ALA A 146 -1.53 9.08 -21.79
CA ALA A 146 -1.91 9.32 -23.19
C ALA A 146 -3.36 9.79 -23.38
N PHE A 147 -4.18 9.79 -22.32
CA PHE A 147 -5.59 10.20 -22.38
C PHE A 147 -5.89 11.49 -21.64
N TYR A 148 -5.07 11.87 -20.66
CA TYR A 148 -5.31 13.01 -19.76
C TYR A 148 -4.14 14.00 -19.80
N HIS A 149 -3.88 14.58 -20.99
CA HIS A 149 -2.73 15.46 -21.25
C HIS A 149 -2.75 16.75 -20.44
N ASP A 150 -3.91 17.19 -19.97
CA ASP A 150 -4.14 18.36 -19.13
C ASP A 150 -3.83 18.12 -17.63
N SER A 151 -3.19 17.01 -17.30
CA SER A 151 -2.78 16.66 -15.94
C SER A 151 -1.46 15.88 -15.89
N THR A 152 -0.54 16.17 -16.83
CA THR A 152 0.78 15.53 -16.92
C THR A 152 1.93 16.46 -16.61
N ASP A 153 1.72 17.79 -16.66
CA ASP A 153 2.75 18.76 -16.30
C ASP A 153 2.87 18.92 -14.80
N ILE A 154 3.96 18.39 -14.25
CA ILE A 154 4.24 18.43 -12.81
C ILE A 154 4.71 19.80 -12.33
N SER A 155 5.06 20.74 -13.20
CA SER A 155 5.40 22.11 -12.84
C SER A 155 4.17 22.99 -12.55
N ASP A 156 3.03 22.62 -13.12
CA ASP A 156 1.74 23.29 -12.94
C ASP A 156 0.98 22.71 -11.71
N GLU A 157 0.75 23.56 -10.72
CA GLU A 157 0.07 23.17 -9.48
C GLU A 157 -1.36 22.70 -9.73
N TRP A 158 -2.09 23.34 -10.65
CA TRP A 158 -3.45 22.93 -11.01
C TRP A 158 -3.47 21.53 -11.66
N GLN A 159 -2.54 21.25 -12.56
CA GLN A 159 -2.42 19.93 -13.19
C GLN A 159 -2.04 18.85 -12.18
N ARG A 160 -1.17 19.15 -11.20
CA ARG A 160 -0.88 18.24 -10.09
C ARG A 160 -2.12 17.92 -9.28
N GLU A 161 -2.93 18.92 -9.00
CA GLU A 161 -4.18 18.77 -8.26
C GLU A 161 -5.20 17.91 -9.04
N VAL A 162 -5.41 18.22 -10.32
CA VAL A 162 -6.32 17.46 -11.20
C VAL A 162 -5.85 16.01 -11.34
N ALA A 163 -4.55 15.77 -11.51
CA ALA A 163 -3.99 14.42 -11.56
C ALA A 163 -4.26 13.63 -10.28
N SER A 164 -4.12 14.28 -9.13
CA SER A 164 -4.37 13.67 -7.81
C SER A 164 -5.83 13.22 -7.68
N ILE A 165 -6.77 14.10 -8.00
CA ILE A 165 -8.21 13.78 -7.99
C ILE A 165 -8.53 12.65 -8.98
N ARG A 166 -8.02 12.72 -10.22
CA ARG A 166 -8.25 11.70 -11.26
C ARG A 166 -7.75 10.32 -10.86
N LEU A 167 -6.56 10.22 -10.25
CA LEU A 167 -6.01 8.96 -9.81
C LEU A 167 -6.87 8.32 -8.72
N ILE A 168 -7.27 9.08 -7.69
CA ILE A 168 -8.14 8.61 -6.63
C ILE A 168 -9.51 8.20 -7.20
N ALA A 169 -10.13 9.07 -8.00
CA ALA A 169 -11.47 8.86 -8.51
C ALA A 169 -11.60 7.68 -9.49
N LYS A 170 -10.59 7.46 -10.35
CA LYS A 170 -10.64 6.47 -11.43
C LYS A 170 -10.15 5.09 -11.03
N MET A 171 -9.36 4.98 -9.96
CA MET A 171 -8.76 3.71 -9.56
C MET A 171 -9.81 2.62 -9.26
N PRO A 172 -10.93 2.90 -8.55
CA PRO A 172 -11.99 1.90 -8.36
C PRO A 172 -12.58 1.42 -9.69
N THR A 173 -12.82 2.33 -10.64
CA THR A 173 -13.35 1.98 -11.96
C THR A 173 -12.37 1.09 -12.72
N ILE A 174 -11.08 1.42 -12.69
CA ILE A 174 -10.03 0.62 -13.34
C ILE A 174 -9.99 -0.80 -12.76
N ALA A 175 -9.98 -0.93 -11.42
CA ALA A 175 -9.95 -2.21 -10.75
C ALA A 175 -11.21 -3.05 -11.02
N ALA A 176 -12.39 -2.43 -10.93
CA ALA A 176 -13.66 -3.10 -11.21
C ALA A 176 -13.77 -3.54 -12.68
N TRP A 177 -13.32 -2.73 -13.63
CA TRP A 177 -13.33 -3.08 -15.04
C TRP A 177 -12.31 -4.20 -15.34
N ALA A 178 -11.14 -4.20 -14.70
CA ALA A 178 -10.20 -5.31 -14.81
C ALA A 178 -10.82 -6.63 -14.32
N TYR A 179 -11.55 -6.59 -13.22
CA TYR A 179 -12.31 -7.73 -12.70
C TYR A 179 -13.41 -8.18 -13.68
N LYS A 180 -14.28 -7.27 -14.07
CA LYS A 180 -15.38 -7.55 -15.04
C LYS A 180 -14.87 -8.15 -16.35
N TYR A 181 -13.77 -7.63 -16.85
CA TYR A 181 -13.12 -8.16 -18.05
C TYR A 181 -12.64 -9.59 -17.84
N SER A 182 -11.99 -9.89 -16.73
CA SER A 182 -11.45 -11.21 -16.44
C SER A 182 -12.52 -12.31 -16.37
N ILE A 183 -13.69 -11.98 -15.84
CA ILE A 183 -14.84 -12.91 -15.72
C ILE A 183 -15.79 -12.87 -16.93
N GLY A 184 -15.50 -12.02 -17.92
CA GLY A 184 -16.30 -11.90 -19.15
C GLY A 184 -17.66 -11.26 -19.00
N GLN A 185 -17.84 -10.42 -18.00
CA GLN A 185 -19.04 -9.63 -17.79
C GLN A 185 -18.91 -8.22 -18.38
N PRO A 186 -20.03 -7.55 -18.67
CA PRO A 186 -20.02 -6.17 -19.15
C PRO A 186 -19.36 -5.24 -18.13
N PHE A 187 -18.69 -4.19 -18.63
CA PHE A 187 -18.24 -3.09 -17.78
C PHE A 187 -19.42 -2.37 -17.17
N VAL A 188 -19.31 -2.08 -15.87
CA VAL A 188 -20.31 -1.31 -15.12
C VAL A 188 -19.74 0.07 -14.85
N TYR A 189 -20.50 1.10 -15.25
CA TYR A 189 -20.11 2.50 -15.06
C TYR A 189 -20.40 2.96 -13.63
N PRO A 190 -19.59 3.88 -13.08
CA PRO A 190 -19.84 4.46 -11.77
C PRO A 190 -21.15 5.25 -11.74
N GLN A 191 -21.73 5.43 -10.56
CA GLN A 191 -22.92 6.24 -10.30
C GLN A 191 -22.63 7.32 -9.27
N ASN A 192 -22.95 8.57 -9.59
CA ASN A 192 -22.58 9.74 -8.80
C ASN A 192 -23.34 9.89 -7.47
N HIS A 193 -24.44 9.17 -7.27
CA HIS A 193 -25.21 9.21 -6.02
C HIS A 193 -24.73 8.20 -4.97
N LEU A 194 -23.80 7.34 -5.33
CA LEU A 194 -23.20 6.36 -4.40
C LEU A 194 -21.90 6.89 -3.82
N ASP A 195 -21.64 6.57 -2.55
CA ASP A 195 -20.33 6.78 -1.95
C ASP A 195 -19.25 5.93 -2.64
N TYR A 196 -17.99 6.19 -2.30
CA TYR A 196 -16.84 5.59 -2.96
C TYR A 196 -16.82 4.06 -2.87
N SER A 197 -17.06 3.52 -1.68
CA SER A 197 -17.04 2.08 -1.40
C SER A 197 -18.26 1.37 -2.00
N SER A 198 -19.43 1.96 -1.87
CA SER A 198 -20.68 1.48 -2.49
C SER A 198 -20.57 1.42 -4.00
N ASN A 199 -19.98 2.45 -4.61
CA ASN A 199 -19.78 2.53 -6.05
C ASN A 199 -18.81 1.44 -6.54
N PHE A 200 -17.73 1.20 -5.80
CA PHE A 200 -16.80 0.11 -6.11
C PHE A 200 -17.48 -1.27 -6.07
N LEU A 201 -18.22 -1.56 -5.00
CA LEU A 201 -18.97 -2.82 -4.87
C LEU A 201 -19.97 -3.01 -6.00
N ARG A 202 -20.74 -1.98 -6.30
CA ARG A 202 -21.69 -2.01 -7.40
C ARG A 202 -21.00 -2.27 -8.75
N MET A 203 -19.91 -1.60 -9.05
CA MET A 203 -19.16 -1.83 -10.29
C MET A 203 -18.61 -3.25 -10.40
N CYS A 204 -18.22 -3.86 -9.28
CA CYS A 204 -17.71 -5.23 -9.26
C CYS A 204 -18.83 -6.28 -9.41
N PHE A 205 -19.97 -6.11 -8.75
CA PHE A 205 -20.96 -7.19 -8.60
C PHE A 205 -22.26 -7.01 -9.38
N SER A 206 -22.61 -5.76 -9.78
CA SER A 206 -23.80 -5.51 -10.57
C SER A 206 -23.72 -6.18 -11.94
N VAL A 207 -24.86 -6.69 -12.41
CA VAL A 207 -25.07 -7.24 -13.77
C VAL A 207 -26.27 -6.56 -14.42
N PRO A 208 -26.33 -6.46 -15.76
CA PRO A 208 -27.46 -5.77 -16.45
C PRO A 208 -28.81 -6.44 -16.25
N ALA A 209 -28.83 -7.72 -15.84
CA ALA A 209 -30.04 -8.52 -15.76
C ALA A 209 -30.89 -8.24 -14.51
N GLU A 210 -30.28 -7.66 -13.47
CA GLU A 210 -30.96 -7.42 -12.18
C GLU A 210 -30.40 -6.17 -11.49
N GLU A 211 -31.19 -5.60 -10.57
CA GLU A 211 -30.76 -4.48 -9.74
C GLU A 211 -29.82 -4.96 -8.65
N TYR A 212 -28.69 -4.28 -8.48
CA TYR A 212 -27.76 -4.52 -7.37
C TYR A 212 -27.98 -3.48 -6.27
N VAL A 213 -28.46 -3.94 -5.13
CA VAL A 213 -28.64 -3.10 -3.95
C VAL A 213 -27.42 -3.24 -3.05
N VAL A 214 -26.71 -2.15 -2.82
CA VAL A 214 -25.52 -2.15 -1.96
C VAL A 214 -25.95 -2.36 -0.50
N ASN A 215 -25.37 -3.36 0.16
CA ASN A 215 -25.56 -3.55 1.59
C ASN A 215 -24.66 -2.59 2.37
N PRO A 216 -25.18 -1.78 3.31
CA PRO A 216 -24.40 -0.78 4.04
C PRO A 216 -23.30 -1.37 4.94
N ILE A 217 -23.47 -2.59 5.45
CA ILE A 217 -22.44 -3.28 6.25
C ILE A 217 -21.26 -3.66 5.35
N LEU A 218 -21.53 -4.19 4.14
CA LEU A 218 -20.48 -4.53 3.17
C LEU A 218 -19.77 -3.27 2.67
N SER A 219 -20.51 -2.19 2.41
CA SER A 219 -19.93 -0.89 2.03
C SER A 219 -19.02 -0.36 3.15
N ARG A 220 -19.48 -0.40 4.40
CA ARG A 220 -18.68 0.05 5.55
C ARG A 220 -17.42 -0.80 5.77
N ALA A 221 -17.51 -2.11 5.58
CA ALA A 221 -16.35 -3.00 5.67
C ALA A 221 -15.31 -2.67 4.58
N MET A 222 -15.77 -2.44 3.34
CA MET A 222 -14.90 -2.03 2.24
C MET A 222 -14.25 -0.67 2.51
N ASP A 223 -14.99 0.27 3.03
CA ASP A 223 -14.52 1.61 3.39
C ASP A 223 -13.42 1.54 4.45
N ARG A 224 -13.59 0.72 5.49
CA ARG A 224 -12.56 0.44 6.49
C ARG A 224 -11.32 -0.23 5.89
N ILE A 225 -11.48 -1.19 4.97
CA ILE A 225 -10.37 -1.78 4.22
C ILE A 225 -9.58 -0.70 3.49
N PHE A 226 -10.27 0.21 2.79
CA PHE A 226 -9.62 1.31 2.09
C PHE A 226 -8.87 2.24 3.04
N MET A 227 -9.49 2.67 4.14
CA MET A 227 -8.84 3.55 5.13
C MET A 227 -7.59 2.92 5.74
N LEU A 228 -7.66 1.64 6.15
CA LEU A 228 -6.56 0.95 6.82
C LEU A 228 -5.37 0.62 5.91
N HIS A 229 -5.57 0.71 4.59
CA HIS A 229 -4.53 0.50 3.59
C HIS A 229 -4.10 1.78 2.87
N ALA A 230 -4.68 2.93 3.21
CA ALA A 230 -4.51 4.21 2.49
C ALA A 230 -3.04 4.65 2.37
N ASP A 231 -2.28 4.60 3.45
CA ASP A 231 -0.83 4.84 3.45
C ASP A 231 -0.13 4.03 4.55
N HIS A 232 1.17 3.78 4.37
CA HIS A 232 1.97 3.05 5.35
C HIS A 232 3.45 3.45 5.22
N GLU A 233 3.75 4.75 5.35
CA GLU A 233 5.10 5.31 5.32
C GLU A 233 5.89 4.91 4.05
N GLN A 234 7.21 4.73 4.17
CA GLN A 234 8.11 4.36 3.07
C GLN A 234 8.15 2.84 2.82
N ASN A 235 6.99 2.21 2.57
CA ASN A 235 6.95 0.83 2.07
C ASN A 235 7.53 0.76 0.64
N ALA A 236 7.77 -0.47 0.15
CA ALA A 236 8.45 -0.68 -1.13
C ALA A 236 7.76 0.03 -2.32
N SER A 237 6.43 0.01 -2.41
CA SER A 237 5.72 0.67 -3.51
C SER A 237 5.71 2.18 -3.39
N THR A 238 5.60 2.73 -2.18
CA THR A 238 5.72 4.17 -1.93
C THR A 238 7.11 4.68 -2.28
N SER A 239 8.17 3.99 -1.84
CA SER A 239 9.55 4.32 -2.21
C SER A 239 9.78 4.22 -3.72
N THR A 240 9.15 3.26 -4.40
CA THR A 240 9.18 3.14 -5.87
C THR A 240 8.52 4.34 -6.56
N VAL A 241 7.36 4.80 -6.07
CA VAL A 241 6.70 6.01 -6.58
C VAL A 241 7.61 7.22 -6.40
N ARG A 242 8.20 7.40 -5.22
CA ARG A 242 9.13 8.51 -4.95
C ARG A 242 10.38 8.42 -5.81
N LEU A 243 10.94 7.23 -6.01
CA LEU A 243 12.09 7.05 -6.90
C LEU A 243 11.76 7.39 -8.35
N ALA A 244 10.63 6.91 -8.87
CA ALA A 244 10.17 7.23 -10.23
C ALA A 244 9.92 8.73 -10.41
N SER A 245 9.22 9.36 -9.46
CA SER A 245 8.87 10.78 -9.51
C SER A 245 10.11 11.70 -9.39
N SER A 246 11.18 11.23 -8.77
CA SER A 246 12.43 12.00 -8.64
C SER A 246 13.06 12.36 -9.98
N SER A 247 12.71 11.64 -11.04
CA SER A 247 13.15 11.93 -12.41
C SER A 247 12.32 13.00 -13.14
N GLY A 248 11.24 13.50 -12.51
CA GLY A 248 10.28 14.39 -13.13
C GLY A 248 9.23 13.68 -13.99
N ALA A 249 9.07 12.36 -13.84
CA ALA A 249 8.05 11.60 -14.56
C ALA A 249 6.63 12.04 -14.16
N ASN A 250 5.68 11.95 -15.12
CA ASN A 250 4.29 12.31 -14.87
C ASN A 250 3.62 11.40 -13.80
N PRO A 251 2.58 11.86 -13.11
CA PRO A 251 2.00 11.15 -11.98
C PRO A 251 1.44 9.76 -12.35
N PHE A 252 0.84 9.61 -13.51
CA PHE A 252 0.27 8.31 -13.93
C PHE A 252 1.35 7.25 -14.09
N ALA A 253 2.50 7.60 -14.67
CA ALA A 253 3.65 6.71 -14.81
C ALA A 253 4.24 6.34 -13.44
N CYS A 254 4.34 7.31 -12.53
CA CYS A 254 4.84 7.07 -11.17
C CYS A 254 3.94 6.11 -10.39
N ILE A 255 2.62 6.31 -10.45
CA ILE A 255 1.65 5.44 -9.78
C ILE A 255 1.61 4.05 -10.41
N ALA A 256 1.73 3.94 -11.75
CA ALA A 256 1.86 2.63 -12.41
C ALA A 256 3.09 1.84 -11.91
N ALA A 257 4.22 2.52 -11.68
CA ALA A 257 5.41 1.91 -11.08
C ALA A 257 5.15 1.43 -9.62
N GLY A 258 4.40 2.21 -8.83
CA GLY A 258 3.94 1.81 -7.50
C GLY A 258 3.06 0.56 -7.54
N ILE A 259 2.09 0.50 -8.46
CA ILE A 259 1.22 -0.66 -8.67
C ILE A 259 2.05 -1.90 -9.06
N ALA A 260 3.01 -1.75 -9.95
CA ALA A 260 3.90 -2.83 -10.36
C ALA A 260 4.72 -3.38 -9.18
N CYS A 261 5.23 -2.51 -8.32
CA CYS A 261 5.96 -2.91 -7.11
C CYS A 261 5.02 -3.59 -6.10
N LEU A 262 3.79 -3.08 -5.91
CA LEU A 262 2.81 -3.66 -5.00
C LEU A 262 2.42 -5.09 -5.40
N TRP A 263 2.43 -5.39 -6.69
CA TRP A 263 2.07 -6.72 -7.20
C TRP A 263 3.08 -7.82 -6.80
N GLY A 264 4.27 -7.47 -6.35
CA GLY A 264 5.26 -8.44 -5.89
C GLY A 264 4.77 -9.27 -4.69
N PRO A 265 5.04 -10.59 -4.65
CA PRO A 265 4.56 -11.48 -3.58
C PRO A 265 5.11 -11.10 -2.20
N ALA A 266 6.26 -10.44 -2.13
CA ALA A 266 6.87 -9.98 -0.89
C ALA A 266 6.26 -8.67 -0.36
N HIS A 267 5.26 -8.08 -1.06
CA HIS A 267 4.64 -6.81 -0.68
C HIS A 267 3.11 -6.91 -0.64
N GLY A 268 2.40 -6.87 -1.76
CA GLY A 268 0.93 -6.82 -1.79
C GLY A 268 0.23 -8.19 -1.74
N GLY A 269 0.96 -9.30 -1.76
CA GLY A 269 0.39 -10.64 -1.76
C GLY A 269 0.13 -11.26 -0.38
N ALA A 270 0.34 -10.52 0.71
CA ALA A 270 0.32 -11.08 2.07
C ALA A 270 -1.08 -11.58 2.50
N ASN A 271 -2.14 -10.85 2.17
CA ASN A 271 -3.51 -11.25 2.50
C ASN A 271 -3.98 -12.48 1.70
N GLN A 272 -3.57 -12.59 0.42
CA GLN A 272 -3.82 -13.80 -0.38
C GLN A 272 -3.09 -14.99 0.24
N ALA A 273 -1.80 -14.86 0.53
CA ALA A 273 -1.01 -15.93 1.14
C ALA A 273 -1.56 -16.36 2.51
N CYS A 274 -2.12 -15.41 3.28
CA CYS A 274 -2.78 -15.71 4.55
C CYS A 274 -4.04 -16.58 4.35
N LEU A 275 -4.90 -16.24 3.41
CA LEU A 275 -6.09 -17.02 3.12
C LEU A 275 -5.75 -18.41 2.57
N GLU A 276 -4.73 -18.53 1.72
CA GLU A 276 -4.23 -19.81 1.21
C GLU A 276 -3.72 -20.69 2.34
N MET A 277 -2.96 -20.14 3.28
CA MET A 277 -2.48 -20.83 4.47
C MET A 277 -3.65 -21.32 5.35
N LEU A 278 -4.66 -20.48 5.61
CA LEU A 278 -5.85 -20.88 6.39
C LEU A 278 -6.62 -22.02 5.72
N ARG A 279 -6.69 -22.02 4.39
CA ARG A 279 -7.30 -23.11 3.61
C ARG A 279 -6.44 -24.38 3.61
N GLU A 280 -5.12 -24.26 3.63
CA GLU A 280 -4.18 -25.38 3.77
C GLU A 280 -4.33 -26.05 5.15
N ILE A 281 -4.42 -25.26 6.23
CA ILE A 281 -4.69 -25.76 7.59
C ILE A 281 -6.06 -26.45 7.64
N GLY A 282 -7.07 -25.89 6.97
CA GLY A 282 -8.40 -26.46 6.79
C GLY A 282 -9.27 -26.37 8.04
N THR A 283 -8.98 -27.14 9.08
CA THR A 283 -9.81 -27.25 10.29
C THR A 283 -9.02 -26.98 11.58
N PRO A 284 -9.69 -26.53 12.67
CA PRO A 284 -9.01 -26.17 13.91
C PRO A 284 -8.17 -27.29 14.55
N ASP A 285 -8.55 -28.53 14.36
CA ASP A 285 -7.83 -29.70 14.90
C ASP A 285 -6.45 -29.91 14.25
N GLN A 286 -6.21 -29.34 13.07
CA GLN A 286 -4.91 -29.39 12.39
C GLN A 286 -3.95 -28.29 12.87
N ILE A 287 -4.44 -27.25 13.53
CA ILE A 287 -3.61 -26.09 13.93
C ILE A 287 -2.36 -26.48 14.73
N PRO A 288 -2.41 -27.43 15.72
CA PRO A 288 -1.20 -27.79 16.48
C PRO A 288 -0.07 -28.35 15.62
N GLU A 289 -0.38 -29.10 14.55
CA GLU A 289 0.61 -29.61 13.61
C GLU A 289 1.28 -28.46 12.83
N TYR A 290 0.49 -27.53 12.30
CA TYR A 290 1.01 -26.39 11.55
C TYR A 290 1.78 -25.39 12.43
N ILE A 291 1.42 -25.25 13.70
CA ILE A 291 2.21 -24.49 14.68
C ILE A 291 3.56 -25.15 14.93
N ALA A 292 3.59 -26.48 15.05
CA ALA A 292 4.86 -27.20 15.19
C ALA A 292 5.77 -27.00 13.98
N ARG A 293 5.22 -27.09 12.77
CA ARG A 293 5.94 -26.77 11.51
C ARG A 293 6.44 -25.34 11.49
N ALA A 294 5.63 -24.36 11.89
CA ALA A 294 6.04 -22.95 11.92
C ALA A 294 7.17 -22.65 12.92
N LYS A 295 7.29 -23.47 13.99
CA LYS A 295 8.37 -23.39 14.99
C LYS A 295 9.65 -24.07 14.51
N ASP A 296 9.55 -25.03 13.59
CA ASP A 296 10.70 -25.70 13.01
C ASP A 296 11.41 -24.77 12.00
N LYS A 297 12.71 -24.57 12.20
CA LYS A 297 13.53 -23.73 11.32
C LYS A 297 13.82 -24.36 9.97
N ASP A 298 13.77 -25.68 9.91
CA ASP A 298 14.08 -26.47 8.71
C ASP A 298 12.82 -26.72 7.86
N ASP A 299 11.61 -26.53 8.41
CA ASP A 299 10.35 -26.56 7.64
C ASP A 299 10.17 -25.23 6.89
N PRO A 300 9.83 -25.26 5.59
CA PRO A 300 9.57 -24.06 4.80
C PRO A 300 8.27 -23.35 5.18
N PHE A 301 7.36 -24.00 5.92
CA PHE A 301 6.07 -23.43 6.31
C PHE A 301 6.26 -22.18 7.19
N ARG A 302 5.44 -21.16 6.92
CA ARG A 302 5.41 -19.91 7.72
C ARG A 302 3.96 -19.52 7.98
N LEU A 303 3.68 -19.04 9.19
CA LEU A 303 2.38 -18.44 9.50
C LEU A 303 2.27 -17.08 8.83
N MET A 304 1.47 -17.05 7.74
CA MET A 304 1.16 -15.82 7.02
C MET A 304 0.10 -15.02 7.79
N GLY A 305 0.17 -13.69 7.72
CA GLY A 305 -0.71 -12.82 8.49
C GLY A 305 -0.29 -12.64 9.97
N PHE A 306 0.84 -13.20 10.37
CA PHE A 306 1.43 -13.05 11.70
C PHE A 306 2.77 -12.34 11.66
N GLY A 307 2.97 -11.42 12.62
CA GLY A 307 4.15 -10.58 12.66
C GLY A 307 4.12 -9.49 11.60
N HIS A 308 5.03 -8.56 11.70
CA HIS A 308 5.16 -7.45 10.75
C HIS A 308 6.62 -6.97 10.73
N ARG A 309 7.09 -6.49 9.56
CA ARG A 309 8.46 -5.95 9.46
C ARG A 309 8.68 -4.76 10.39
N VAL A 310 7.66 -3.91 10.56
CA VAL A 310 7.72 -2.70 11.37
C VAL A 310 7.16 -2.93 12.76
N TYR A 311 5.92 -3.42 12.90
CA TYR A 311 5.30 -3.63 14.22
C TYR A 311 5.99 -4.76 14.99
N LYS A 312 6.49 -4.41 16.16
CA LYS A 312 7.03 -5.35 17.18
C LYS A 312 6.03 -5.53 18.32
N ASN A 313 4.85 -5.01 18.17
CA ASN A 313 3.70 -5.12 19.03
C ASN A 313 2.47 -5.38 18.15
N HIS A 314 1.26 -5.25 18.68
CA HIS A 314 0.01 -5.41 17.95
C HIS A 314 -0.11 -4.42 16.79
N ASP A 315 -0.53 -4.90 15.62
CA ASP A 315 -0.88 -4.04 14.48
C ASP A 315 -2.19 -3.30 14.78
N PRO A 316 -2.18 -1.97 14.89
CA PRO A 316 -3.37 -1.21 15.29
C PRO A 316 -4.56 -1.37 14.32
N ARG A 317 -4.30 -1.82 13.09
CA ARG A 317 -5.31 -2.06 12.06
C ARG A 317 -6.06 -3.40 12.26
N ALA A 318 -5.40 -4.39 12.87
CA ALA A 318 -5.95 -5.74 13.01
C ALA A 318 -7.22 -5.77 13.85
N THR A 319 -7.32 -4.94 14.91
CA THR A 319 -8.52 -4.88 15.76
C THR A 319 -9.74 -4.40 14.98
N VAL A 320 -9.58 -3.37 14.14
CA VAL A 320 -10.67 -2.83 13.30
C VAL A 320 -11.09 -3.85 12.24
N MET A 321 -10.10 -4.55 11.63
CA MET A 321 -10.39 -5.60 10.65
C MET A 321 -11.13 -6.77 11.28
N LYS A 322 -10.76 -7.21 12.48
CA LYS A 322 -11.45 -8.27 13.21
C LYS A 322 -12.92 -7.92 13.43
N GLN A 323 -13.21 -6.72 13.95
CA GLN A 323 -14.57 -6.25 14.12
C GLN A 323 -15.35 -6.26 12.79
N SER A 324 -14.74 -5.76 11.71
CA SER A 324 -15.37 -5.75 10.38
C SER A 324 -15.61 -7.18 9.85
N ALA A 325 -14.72 -8.12 10.15
CA ALA A 325 -14.92 -9.52 9.79
C ALA A 325 -16.12 -10.10 10.51
N ASP A 326 -16.25 -9.90 11.82
CA ASP A 326 -17.40 -10.36 12.59
C ASP A 326 -18.71 -9.76 12.01
N GLU A 327 -18.79 -8.45 11.78
CA GLU A 327 -19.96 -7.76 11.21
C GLU A 327 -20.38 -8.33 9.83
N VAL A 328 -19.41 -8.61 8.94
CA VAL A 328 -19.68 -9.15 7.59
C VAL A 328 -20.15 -10.59 7.65
N LEU A 329 -19.53 -11.41 8.47
CA LEU A 329 -19.82 -12.84 8.54
C LEU A 329 -21.16 -13.10 9.22
N ASP A 330 -21.51 -12.31 10.26
CA ASP A 330 -22.84 -12.32 10.88
C ASP A 330 -23.92 -11.94 9.86
N LEU A 331 -23.71 -10.87 9.08
CA LEU A 331 -24.64 -10.46 8.02
C LEU A 331 -24.90 -11.57 6.99
N LEU A 332 -23.83 -12.27 6.58
CA LEU A 332 -23.93 -13.30 5.55
C LEU A 332 -24.40 -14.66 6.08
N GLY A 333 -24.58 -14.81 7.41
CA GLY A 333 -24.98 -16.06 8.04
C GLY A 333 -23.93 -17.18 7.90
N ILE A 334 -22.66 -16.82 7.76
CA ILE A 334 -21.52 -17.74 7.55
C ILE A 334 -20.60 -17.82 8.77
N GLU A 335 -21.13 -17.59 9.96
CA GLU A 335 -20.40 -17.67 11.24
C GLU A 335 -19.72 -19.03 11.43
N ASN A 336 -20.29 -20.09 10.84
CA ASN A 336 -19.75 -21.45 10.84
C ASN A 336 -18.79 -21.71 9.66
N ASN A 337 -18.30 -20.69 8.97
CA ASN A 337 -17.31 -20.88 7.90
C ASN A 337 -16.04 -21.52 8.48
N PRO A 338 -15.58 -22.68 7.94
CA PRO A 338 -14.41 -23.39 8.47
C PRO A 338 -13.15 -22.53 8.51
N THR A 339 -12.93 -21.73 7.47
CA THR A 339 -11.75 -20.84 7.38
C THR A 339 -11.75 -19.79 8.50
N LEU A 340 -12.94 -19.23 8.83
CA LEU A 340 -13.06 -18.28 9.94
C LEU A 340 -12.82 -18.95 11.28
N GLN A 341 -13.40 -20.15 11.50
CA GLN A 341 -13.21 -20.89 12.75
C GLN A 341 -11.74 -21.25 12.95
N THR A 342 -11.07 -21.70 11.87
CA THR A 342 -9.63 -21.95 11.87
C THR A 342 -8.84 -20.68 12.17
N ALA A 343 -9.23 -19.54 11.60
CA ALA A 343 -8.57 -18.25 11.85
C ALA A 343 -8.72 -17.81 13.31
N LYS A 344 -9.94 -17.84 13.87
CA LYS A 344 -10.20 -17.45 15.27
C LYS A 344 -9.44 -18.34 16.25
N GLU A 345 -9.42 -19.65 16.02
CA GLU A 345 -8.71 -20.59 16.89
C GLU A 345 -7.18 -20.46 16.73
N LEU A 346 -6.68 -20.27 15.51
CA LEU A 346 -5.26 -20.01 15.27
C LEU A 346 -4.79 -18.72 15.96
N GLU A 347 -5.59 -17.64 15.88
CA GLU A 347 -5.32 -16.40 16.60
C GLU A 347 -5.26 -16.65 18.11
N ARG A 348 -6.26 -17.33 18.67
CA ARG A 348 -6.33 -17.62 20.11
C ARG A 348 -5.07 -18.38 20.57
N ILE A 349 -4.72 -19.45 19.87
CA ILE A 349 -3.56 -20.27 20.22
C ILE A 349 -2.25 -19.46 20.08
N ALA A 350 -2.09 -18.71 19.00
CA ALA A 350 -0.88 -17.92 18.78
C ALA A 350 -0.71 -16.81 19.83
N LEU A 351 -1.78 -16.20 20.31
CA LEU A 351 -1.75 -15.19 21.37
C LEU A 351 -1.42 -15.78 22.76
N GLU A 352 -1.71 -17.05 22.99
CA GLU A 352 -1.42 -17.78 24.24
C GLU A 352 -0.05 -18.47 24.24
N ASP A 353 0.48 -18.82 23.09
CA ASP A 353 1.73 -19.58 22.92
C ASP A 353 2.97 -18.70 23.15
N ASP A 354 3.87 -19.13 24.06
CA ASP A 354 5.03 -18.37 24.46
C ASP A 354 6.00 -18.08 23.29
N TYR A 355 6.16 -19.01 22.34
CA TYR A 355 7.03 -18.79 21.17
C TYR A 355 6.58 -17.60 20.33
N PHE A 356 5.26 -17.48 20.06
CA PHE A 356 4.72 -16.36 19.27
C PHE A 356 4.79 -15.05 20.05
N ARG A 357 4.53 -15.10 21.35
CA ARG A 357 4.60 -13.94 22.25
C ARG A 357 6.03 -13.41 22.36
N GLU A 358 7.02 -14.29 22.61
CA GLU A 358 8.44 -13.91 22.69
C GLU A 358 8.95 -13.35 21.36
N LYS A 359 8.56 -13.92 20.23
CA LYS A 359 8.91 -13.44 18.90
C LYS A 359 8.04 -12.32 18.39
N LYS A 360 7.02 -11.89 19.15
CA LYS A 360 6.10 -10.80 18.80
C LYS A 360 5.37 -11.05 17.46
N LEU A 361 4.95 -12.28 17.23
CA LEU A 361 4.23 -12.72 16.05
C LEU A 361 2.72 -12.60 16.29
N PHE A 362 2.21 -11.36 16.31
CA PHE A 362 0.79 -11.06 16.47
C PHE A 362 0.09 -11.04 15.10
N PRO A 363 -1.25 -11.31 15.05
CA PRO A 363 -2.03 -11.10 13.83
C PRO A 363 -1.91 -9.66 13.33
N ASN A 364 -1.75 -9.49 12.02
CA ASN A 364 -1.69 -8.19 11.35
C ASN A 364 -2.96 -7.92 10.53
N VAL A 365 -3.03 -6.79 9.82
CA VAL A 365 -4.18 -6.39 9.02
C VAL A 365 -4.55 -7.42 7.94
N ASP A 366 -3.57 -8.12 7.38
CA ASP A 366 -3.76 -9.09 6.29
C ASP A 366 -4.48 -10.37 6.75
N PHE A 367 -4.39 -10.68 8.04
CA PHE A 367 -5.02 -11.87 8.63
C PHE A 367 -6.54 -11.88 8.46
N TYR A 368 -7.20 -10.75 8.65
CA TYR A 368 -8.66 -10.65 8.54
C TYR A 368 -9.14 -10.09 7.19
N SER A 369 -8.36 -9.22 6.53
CA SER A 369 -8.80 -8.59 5.28
C SER A 369 -9.09 -9.61 4.18
N GLY A 370 -8.26 -10.66 4.05
CA GLY A 370 -8.48 -11.73 3.09
C GLY A 370 -9.78 -12.50 3.34
N ILE A 371 -10.12 -12.76 4.60
CA ILE A 371 -11.37 -13.45 5.01
C ILE A 371 -12.58 -12.59 4.63
N ILE A 372 -12.55 -11.29 4.90
CA ILE A 372 -13.63 -10.35 4.56
C ILE A 372 -13.84 -10.34 3.05
N LEU A 373 -12.78 -10.17 2.26
CA LEU A 373 -12.88 -10.10 0.81
C LEU A 373 -13.40 -11.41 0.19
N ASP A 374 -12.95 -12.55 0.70
CA ASP A 374 -13.44 -13.86 0.28
C ASP A 374 -14.93 -14.05 0.62
N ALA A 375 -15.35 -13.68 1.83
CA ALA A 375 -16.74 -13.72 2.26
C ALA A 375 -17.65 -12.81 1.42
N MET A 376 -17.14 -11.65 0.97
CA MET A 376 -17.84 -10.73 0.07
C MET A 376 -17.89 -11.22 -1.38
N GLY A 377 -17.24 -12.34 -1.72
CA GLY A 377 -17.25 -12.95 -3.04
C GLY A 377 -16.18 -12.45 -4.01
N PHE A 378 -15.17 -11.74 -3.53
CA PHE A 378 -14.01 -11.38 -4.37
C PHE A 378 -13.10 -12.59 -4.58
N PRO A 379 -12.65 -12.87 -5.83
CA PRO A 379 -11.60 -13.84 -6.05
C PRO A 379 -10.26 -13.31 -5.51
N GLN A 380 -9.37 -14.22 -5.12
CA GLN A 380 -8.05 -13.86 -4.57
C GLN A 380 -7.24 -12.95 -5.49
N SER A 381 -7.39 -13.09 -6.82
CA SER A 381 -6.74 -12.22 -7.80
C SER A 381 -7.14 -10.73 -7.69
N MET A 382 -8.23 -10.41 -6.96
CA MET A 382 -8.68 -9.05 -6.70
C MET A 382 -8.16 -8.46 -5.38
N PHE A 383 -7.52 -9.23 -4.51
CA PHE A 383 -7.07 -8.73 -3.20
C PHE A 383 -6.01 -7.63 -3.35
N THR A 384 -4.96 -7.88 -4.12
CA THR A 384 -3.94 -6.86 -4.40
C THR A 384 -4.48 -5.67 -5.21
N PRO A 385 -5.33 -5.82 -6.24
CA PRO A 385 -6.08 -4.72 -6.86
C PRO A 385 -6.85 -3.84 -5.88
N ILE A 386 -7.57 -4.41 -4.94
CA ILE A 386 -8.30 -3.68 -3.89
C ILE A 386 -7.33 -2.91 -3.00
N PHE A 387 -6.21 -3.53 -2.63
CA PHE A 387 -5.13 -2.85 -1.92
C PHE A 387 -4.58 -1.66 -2.74
N ALA A 388 -4.37 -1.81 -4.05
CA ALA A 388 -3.92 -0.72 -4.91
C ALA A 388 -4.92 0.45 -4.97
N VAL A 389 -6.23 0.17 -4.99
CA VAL A 389 -7.29 1.20 -4.89
C VAL A 389 -7.10 2.01 -3.61
N ALA A 390 -6.99 1.34 -2.47
CA ALA A 390 -6.80 1.96 -1.17
C ALA A 390 -5.52 2.80 -1.11
N ARG A 391 -4.38 2.22 -1.53
CA ARG A 391 -3.05 2.81 -1.43
C ARG A 391 -2.82 3.96 -2.39
N THR A 392 -3.66 4.14 -3.40
CA THR A 392 -3.50 5.20 -4.39
C THR A 392 -3.40 6.57 -3.76
N VAL A 393 -4.22 6.90 -2.77
CA VAL A 393 -4.14 8.20 -2.09
C VAL A 393 -2.81 8.40 -1.38
N GLY A 394 -2.28 7.36 -0.71
CA GLY A 394 -0.97 7.41 -0.07
C GLY A 394 0.15 7.68 -1.09
N TRP A 395 0.18 6.94 -2.20
CA TRP A 395 1.13 7.17 -3.27
C TRP A 395 1.04 8.58 -3.86
N VAL A 396 -0.18 9.07 -4.09
CA VAL A 396 -0.41 10.41 -4.63
C VAL A 396 0.03 11.49 -3.65
N SER A 397 -0.25 11.33 -2.37
CA SER A 397 0.16 12.27 -1.32
C SER A 397 1.69 12.31 -1.18
N GLN A 398 2.35 11.16 -1.18
CA GLN A 398 3.79 11.01 -1.14
C GLN A 398 4.47 11.59 -2.39
N TRP A 399 3.87 11.36 -3.57
CA TRP A 399 4.30 11.97 -4.82
C TRP A 399 4.18 13.50 -4.78
N LYS A 400 3.01 14.03 -4.36
CA LYS A 400 2.74 15.47 -4.29
C LYS A 400 3.67 16.18 -3.29
N GLU A 401 3.92 15.58 -2.13
CA GLU A 401 4.88 16.08 -1.14
C GLU A 401 6.29 16.18 -1.75
N GLN A 402 6.76 15.13 -2.39
CA GLN A 402 8.11 15.09 -2.97
C GLN A 402 8.33 16.10 -4.10
N ILE A 403 7.39 16.20 -5.07
CA ILE A 403 7.56 17.14 -6.19
C ILE A 403 7.40 18.60 -5.78
N SER A 404 6.82 18.85 -4.60
CA SER A 404 6.74 20.20 -4.03
C SER A 404 7.96 20.57 -3.19
N ASP A 405 8.89 19.64 -2.96
CA ASP A 405 10.12 19.89 -2.22
C ASP A 405 11.15 20.63 -3.10
N PRO A 406 11.54 21.87 -2.74
CA PRO A 406 12.57 22.64 -3.49
C PRO A 406 13.94 21.97 -3.44
N GLN A 407 14.18 21.03 -2.54
CA GLN A 407 15.43 20.27 -2.44
C GLN A 407 15.38 18.94 -3.22
N LEU A 408 14.34 18.69 -3.99
CA LEU A 408 14.19 17.48 -4.79
C LEU A 408 15.47 17.18 -5.59
N ARG A 409 15.93 15.94 -5.49
CA ARG A 409 17.06 15.42 -6.29
C ARG A 409 16.65 14.08 -6.90
N ILE A 410 17.15 13.83 -8.11
CA ILE A 410 16.97 12.53 -8.76
C ILE A 410 17.60 11.43 -7.90
N GLY A 411 16.82 10.40 -7.61
CA GLY A 411 17.26 9.23 -6.86
C GLY A 411 18.25 8.39 -7.69
N ARG A 412 19.50 8.36 -7.25
CA ARG A 412 20.57 7.56 -7.87
C ARG A 412 21.43 6.91 -6.77
N PRO A 413 21.00 5.74 -6.25
CA PRO A 413 21.77 5.04 -5.23
C PRO A 413 23.15 4.62 -5.76
N ARG A 414 24.10 4.46 -4.86
CA ARG A 414 25.43 3.91 -5.14
C ARG A 414 25.36 2.37 -5.05
N GLN A 415 26.37 1.74 -5.62
CA GLN A 415 26.54 0.27 -5.52
C GLN A 415 27.96 -0.09 -5.05
N LEU A 416 28.05 -1.19 -4.33
CA LEU A 416 29.30 -1.89 -4.09
C LEU A 416 29.57 -2.76 -5.34
N TYR A 417 30.57 -2.38 -6.12
CA TYR A 417 30.91 -3.13 -7.34
C TYR A 417 31.81 -4.33 -6.98
N LEU A 418 31.35 -5.51 -7.32
CA LEU A 418 32.06 -6.80 -7.09
C LEU A 418 32.41 -7.52 -8.39
N GLY A 419 32.27 -6.84 -9.53
CA GLY A 419 32.62 -7.40 -10.84
C GLY A 419 34.11 -7.32 -11.13
N GLU A 420 34.46 -7.75 -12.36
CA GLU A 420 35.82 -7.69 -12.87
C GLU A 420 36.32 -6.25 -13.03
N THR A 421 37.59 -6.02 -12.80
CA THR A 421 38.25 -4.76 -13.15
C THR A 421 38.35 -4.60 -14.67
N ALA A 422 38.91 -3.48 -15.12
CA ALA A 422 39.06 -3.22 -16.56
C ALA A 422 39.77 -4.38 -17.30
N ARG A 423 39.15 -4.85 -18.36
CA ARG A 423 39.70 -5.87 -19.26
C ARG A 423 39.68 -5.34 -20.69
N ASP A 424 40.70 -5.69 -21.46
CA ASP A 424 40.73 -5.37 -22.88
C ASP A 424 39.69 -6.18 -23.66
N TYR A 425 39.12 -5.56 -24.66
CA TYR A 425 38.21 -6.26 -25.58
C TYR A 425 39.00 -7.24 -26.44
N VAL A 426 38.57 -8.49 -26.45
CA VAL A 426 39.09 -9.54 -27.32
C VAL A 426 38.05 -9.80 -28.42
N ASN A 427 38.47 -9.86 -29.71
CA ASN A 427 37.58 -10.16 -30.83
C ASN A 427 36.96 -11.54 -30.66
N VAL A 428 35.76 -11.75 -31.25
CA VAL A 428 35.04 -13.03 -31.15
C VAL A 428 35.86 -14.21 -31.62
N GLU A 429 36.67 -13.98 -32.66
CA GLU A 429 37.54 -15.02 -33.27
C GLU A 429 38.75 -15.39 -32.37
N ASP A 430 39.09 -14.55 -31.38
CA ASP A 430 40.25 -14.72 -30.50
C ASP A 430 39.88 -15.11 -29.06
N ARG A 431 38.58 -15.38 -28.77
CA ARG A 431 38.07 -15.75 -27.45
C ARG A 431 38.19 -17.21 -27.10
#